data_e0fc67c376b05d6fa2755cdeecc68e4f
#
_entry.id   e0fc67c376b05d6fa2755cdeecc68e4f
#
_cell.length_a   1.000
_cell.length_b   1.000
_cell.length_c   1.000
_cell.angle_alpha   90.00
_cell.angle_beta   90.00
_cell.angle_gamma   90.00
#
_symmetry.space_group_name_H-M   'P 1'
#
loop_
_entity.id
_entity.type
_entity.pdbx_description
1 polymer ?
#
loop_
_entity_poly.entity_id
_entity_poly.type
_entity_poly.pdbx_seq_one_letter_code
_entity_poly.pdbx_strand_id
1 'polypeptide(L)'
;ASKAQRFQKKRIAMQVLFADEDGVCATLEGEVPYQKGDAILTGTHGESWPIKRSVFDKTYQQDEDGRYYKKPLPISAIQLDQSIQLTRQDGSVLKGQKGDWVVEYAPGDQAIVRADIFEQTYEPID
;
A
#
# COMPACT_ATOMS: atom_id res chain seq x y z
N ALA A 1 -8.17 9.82 25.70
CA ALA A 1 -8.03 8.68 24.79
C ALA A 1 -7.87 9.18 23.36
N SER A 2 -7.01 8.51 22.61
CA SER A 2 -6.80 8.83 21.22
C SER A 2 -8.02 8.44 20.41
N LYS A 3 -8.37 9.27 19.43
CA LYS A 3 -9.47 8.97 18.52
C LYS A 3 -8.90 8.48 17.21
N ALA A 4 -9.62 7.59 16.55
CA ALA A 4 -9.26 7.15 15.22
C ALA A 4 -9.30 8.34 14.25
N GLN A 5 -8.29 8.45 13.43
CA GLN A 5 -8.18 9.50 12.42
C GLN A 5 -8.08 8.85 11.05
N ARG A 6 -8.41 9.62 10.02
CA ARG A 6 -8.33 9.13 8.65
C ARG A 6 -6.97 9.50 8.06
N PHE A 7 -6.37 8.54 7.39
CA PHE A 7 -5.08 8.68 6.75
C PHE A 7 -5.14 8.10 5.34
N GLN A 8 -4.17 8.44 4.53
CA GLN A 8 -3.96 7.84 3.22
C GLN A 8 -2.48 7.64 3.00
N LYS A 9 -2.11 6.73 2.11
CA LYS A 9 -0.71 6.56 1.76
C LYS A 9 -0.18 7.82 1.09
N LYS A 10 1.05 8.16 1.41
CA LYS A 10 1.72 9.28 0.76
C LYS A 10 1.85 9.00 -0.73
N ARG A 11 1.71 10.05 -1.53
CA ARG A 11 1.80 9.92 -2.98
C ARG A 11 3.24 9.67 -3.37
N ILE A 12 3.46 8.58 -4.12
CA ILE A 12 4.76 8.23 -4.66
C ILE A 12 4.56 8.01 -6.16
N ALA A 13 5.30 8.77 -6.97
CA ALA A 13 5.24 8.65 -8.41
C ALA A 13 5.85 7.31 -8.83
N MET A 14 5.15 6.60 -9.71
CA MET A 14 5.61 5.33 -10.26
C MET A 14 5.95 5.50 -11.72
N GLN A 15 7.04 4.87 -12.15
CA GLN A 15 7.32 4.73 -13.57
C GLN A 15 6.51 3.55 -14.10
N VAL A 16 5.81 3.75 -15.20
CA VAL A 16 4.94 2.74 -15.78
C VAL A 16 5.27 2.57 -17.25
N LEU A 17 5.45 1.32 -17.64
CA LEU A 17 5.62 0.94 -19.03
C LEU A 17 4.56 -0.10 -19.37
N PHE A 18 3.84 0.11 -20.47
CA PHE A 18 2.86 -0.87 -20.91
C PHE A 18 3.52 -1.84 -21.86
N ALA A 19 3.34 -3.14 -21.60
CA ALA A 19 3.96 -4.19 -22.39
C ALA A 19 3.40 -4.20 -23.82
N ASP A 20 4.27 -4.17 -24.81
CA ASP A 20 3.87 -4.26 -26.22
C ASP A 20 3.87 -5.70 -26.74
N GLU A 21 4.34 -6.65 -25.92
CA GLU A 21 4.30 -8.08 -26.20
C GLU A 21 4.34 -8.87 -24.90
N ASP A 22 4.08 -10.17 -24.99
CA ASP A 22 4.21 -11.06 -23.82
C ASP A 22 5.67 -11.21 -23.42
N GLY A 23 5.93 -11.40 -22.12
CA GLY A 23 7.29 -11.53 -21.63
C GLY A 23 7.35 -11.96 -20.18
N VAL A 24 8.53 -11.80 -19.59
CA VAL A 24 8.80 -12.16 -18.20
C VAL A 24 9.53 -11.00 -17.52
N CYS A 25 9.07 -10.64 -16.33
CA CYS A 25 9.65 -9.57 -15.54
C CYS A 25 10.43 -10.16 -14.36
N ALA A 26 11.67 -9.73 -14.18
CA ALA A 26 12.46 -10.10 -13.00
C ALA A 26 12.03 -9.23 -11.83
N THR A 27 11.41 -9.84 -10.82
CA THR A 27 10.96 -9.15 -9.62
C THR A 27 11.79 -9.58 -8.42
N LEU A 28 11.59 -8.90 -7.28
CA LEU A 28 12.27 -9.27 -6.04
C LEU A 28 11.90 -10.68 -5.57
N GLU A 29 10.73 -11.16 -5.99
CA GLU A 29 10.24 -12.50 -5.62
C GLU A 29 10.53 -13.56 -6.68
N GLY A 30 11.25 -13.20 -7.76
CA GLY A 30 11.58 -14.09 -8.86
C GLY A 30 10.97 -13.62 -10.18
N GLU A 31 10.99 -14.48 -11.17
CA GLU A 31 10.47 -14.14 -12.49
C GLU A 31 8.95 -14.29 -12.52
N VAL A 32 8.26 -13.27 -13.05
CA VAL A 32 6.81 -13.24 -13.16
C VAL A 32 6.43 -13.00 -14.63
N PRO A 33 5.63 -13.88 -15.23
CA PRO A 33 5.19 -13.66 -16.62
C PRO A 33 4.16 -12.54 -16.72
N TYR A 34 4.19 -11.85 -17.86
CA TYR A 34 3.19 -10.84 -18.17
C TYR A 34 2.73 -10.98 -19.61
N GLN A 35 1.60 -10.36 -19.91
CA GLN A 35 0.99 -10.40 -21.23
C GLN A 35 1.00 -9.00 -21.85
N LYS A 36 0.89 -8.97 -23.17
CA LYS A 36 0.75 -7.71 -23.89
C LYS A 36 -0.38 -6.86 -23.29
N GLY A 37 -0.09 -5.60 -23.04
CA GLY A 37 -1.03 -4.66 -22.43
C GLY A 37 -0.92 -4.55 -20.92
N ASP A 38 -0.23 -5.47 -20.27
CA ASP A 38 -0.02 -5.37 -18.82
C ASP A 38 0.86 -4.16 -18.49
N ALA A 39 0.68 -3.61 -17.29
CA ALA A 39 1.49 -2.52 -16.80
C ALA A 39 2.70 -3.07 -16.06
N ILE A 40 3.89 -2.57 -16.42
CA ILE A 40 5.12 -2.89 -15.71
C ILE A 40 5.52 -1.66 -14.92
N LEU A 41 5.52 -1.78 -13.60
CA LEU A 41 5.80 -0.67 -12.70
C LEU A 41 7.22 -0.78 -12.18
N THR A 42 7.87 0.38 -12.04
CA THR A 42 9.20 0.46 -11.42
C THR A 42 9.10 1.37 -10.21
N GLY A 43 9.53 0.87 -9.06
CA GLY A 43 9.53 1.59 -7.80
C GLY A 43 10.76 2.47 -7.62
N THR A 44 10.82 3.14 -6.47
CA THR A 44 11.87 4.11 -6.16
C THR A 44 13.24 3.47 -5.96
N HIS A 45 13.29 2.17 -5.70
CA HIS A 45 14.56 1.44 -5.54
C HIS A 45 14.96 0.66 -6.79
N GLY A 46 14.31 0.93 -7.92
CA GLY A 46 14.60 0.25 -9.18
C GLY A 46 13.97 -1.13 -9.32
N GLU A 47 13.23 -1.59 -8.31
CA GLU A 47 12.48 -2.85 -8.39
C GLU A 47 11.33 -2.71 -9.38
N SER A 48 11.04 -3.79 -10.10
CA SER A 48 9.95 -3.81 -11.08
C SER A 48 9.04 -4.99 -10.85
N TRP A 49 7.76 -4.82 -11.22
CA TRP A 49 6.76 -5.89 -11.14
C TRP A 49 5.65 -5.62 -12.16
N PRO A 50 5.02 -6.68 -12.69
CA PRO A 50 3.90 -6.51 -13.62
C PRO A 50 2.57 -6.52 -12.89
N ILE A 51 1.61 -5.77 -13.42
CA ILE A 51 0.22 -5.78 -12.96
C ILE A 51 -0.68 -5.92 -14.18
N LYS A 52 -1.72 -6.72 -14.07
CA LYS A 52 -2.72 -6.82 -15.14
C LYS A 52 -3.36 -5.47 -15.39
N ARG A 53 -3.60 -5.14 -16.67
CA ARG A 53 -4.12 -3.83 -17.05
C ARG A 53 -5.41 -3.48 -16.32
N SER A 54 -6.32 -4.44 -16.17
CA SER A 54 -7.58 -4.21 -15.47
C SER A 54 -7.38 -3.82 -14.00
N VAL A 55 -6.41 -4.45 -13.34
CA VAL A 55 -6.07 -4.11 -11.96
C VAL A 55 -5.39 -2.75 -11.90
N PHE A 56 -4.47 -2.48 -12.82
CA PHE A 56 -3.79 -1.19 -12.90
C PHE A 56 -4.79 -0.03 -13.04
N ASP A 57 -5.73 -0.16 -13.95
CA ASP A 57 -6.72 0.89 -14.21
C ASP A 57 -7.60 1.19 -12.98
N LYS A 58 -7.81 0.18 -12.13
CA LYS A 58 -8.60 0.35 -10.91
C LYS A 58 -7.79 0.95 -9.75
N THR A 59 -6.48 0.73 -9.73
CA THR A 59 -5.66 1.06 -8.56
C THR A 59 -4.73 2.25 -8.76
N TYR A 60 -4.47 2.65 -10.00
CA TYR A 60 -3.58 3.75 -10.32
C TYR A 60 -4.29 4.80 -11.16
N GLN A 61 -3.80 6.02 -11.12
CA GLN A 61 -4.31 7.11 -11.95
C GLN A 61 -3.15 7.97 -12.43
N GLN A 62 -3.30 8.53 -13.61
CA GLN A 62 -2.35 9.48 -14.16
C GLN A 62 -2.75 10.88 -13.73
N ASP A 63 -1.79 11.64 -13.23
CA ASP A 63 -2.02 13.01 -12.80
C ASP A 63 -1.68 14.02 -13.90
N GLU A 64 -1.92 15.29 -13.62
CA GLU A 64 -1.68 16.37 -14.59
C GLU A 64 -0.21 16.44 -15.02
N ASP A 65 0.71 16.01 -14.16
CA ASP A 65 2.14 15.99 -14.46
C ASP A 65 2.55 14.82 -15.37
N GLY A 66 1.59 13.95 -15.77
CA GLY A 66 1.83 12.78 -16.59
C GLY A 66 2.34 11.58 -15.83
N ARG A 67 2.56 11.70 -14.54
CA ARG A 67 3.05 10.61 -13.69
C ARG A 67 1.88 9.81 -13.15
N TYR A 68 2.16 8.54 -12.82
CA TYR A 68 1.16 7.63 -12.27
C TYR A 68 1.33 7.51 -10.77
N TYR A 69 0.20 7.54 -10.06
CA TYR A 69 0.14 7.43 -8.62
C TYR A 69 -0.92 6.41 -8.25
N LYS A 70 -0.70 5.71 -7.14
CA LYS A 70 -1.74 4.83 -6.60
C LYS A 70 -2.93 5.67 -6.16
N LYS A 71 -4.13 5.25 -6.52
CA LYS A 71 -5.35 5.95 -6.09
C LYS A 71 -5.42 5.95 -4.56
N PRO A 72 -5.76 7.09 -3.95
CA PRO A 72 -5.84 7.14 -2.49
C PRO A 72 -6.96 6.25 -1.97
N LEU A 73 -6.64 5.44 -0.96
CA LEU A 73 -7.61 4.62 -0.24
C LEU A 73 -7.56 5.06 1.21
N PRO A 74 -8.57 5.83 1.67
CA PRO A 74 -8.59 6.27 3.06
C PRO A 74 -8.67 5.09 4.01
N ILE A 75 -7.89 5.16 5.08
CA ILE A 75 -7.91 4.19 6.16
C ILE A 75 -8.17 4.91 7.47
N SER A 76 -8.61 4.17 8.48
CA SER A 76 -8.71 4.67 9.84
C SER A 76 -7.52 4.17 10.64
N ALA A 77 -6.95 5.04 11.46
CA ALA A 77 -5.81 4.65 12.29
C ALA A 77 -5.87 5.34 13.64
N ILE A 78 -5.41 4.63 14.66
CA ILE A 78 -5.32 5.18 16.01
C ILE A 78 -3.94 4.83 16.57
N GLN A 79 -3.29 5.83 17.16
CA GLN A 79 -1.99 5.61 17.78
C GLN A 79 -2.18 5.05 19.18
N LEU A 80 -1.39 4.04 19.51
CA LEU A 80 -1.48 3.39 20.80
C LEU A 80 -0.80 4.24 21.88
N ASP A 81 -1.49 4.42 22.99
CA ASP A 81 -0.94 5.09 24.17
C ASP A 81 -0.40 4.09 25.21
N GLN A 82 -0.52 2.80 24.93
CA GLN A 82 -0.01 1.71 25.76
C GLN A 82 0.13 0.46 24.91
N SER A 83 0.88 -0.52 25.42
CA SER A 83 0.99 -1.81 24.74
C SER A 83 -0.34 -2.55 24.78
N ILE A 84 -0.71 -3.17 23.66
CA ILE A 84 -1.95 -3.94 23.54
C ILE A 84 -1.71 -5.25 22.82
N GLN A 85 -2.72 -6.10 22.87
CA GLN A 85 -2.78 -7.34 22.12
C GLN A 85 -4.17 -7.44 21.50
N LEU A 86 -4.20 -7.65 20.18
CA LEU A 86 -5.44 -7.79 19.41
C LEU A 86 -5.57 -9.21 18.88
N THR A 87 -6.74 -9.81 19.05
CA THR A 87 -7.05 -11.09 18.42
C THR A 87 -7.90 -10.82 17.18
N ARG A 88 -7.44 -11.29 16.03
CA ARG A 88 -8.15 -11.10 14.76
C ARG A 88 -9.24 -12.16 14.62
N GLN A 89 -10.14 -11.96 13.65
CA GLN A 89 -11.24 -12.88 13.38
C GLN A 89 -10.76 -14.29 13.03
N ASP A 90 -9.59 -14.41 12.40
CA ASP A 90 -9.02 -15.70 12.04
C ASP A 90 -8.27 -16.39 13.19
N GLY A 91 -8.28 -15.78 14.38
CA GLY A 91 -7.61 -16.32 15.56
C GLY A 91 -6.16 -15.89 15.72
N SER A 92 -5.58 -15.21 14.73
CA SER A 92 -4.22 -14.70 14.85
C SER A 92 -4.16 -13.54 15.84
N VAL A 93 -3.00 -13.35 16.47
CA VAL A 93 -2.80 -12.34 17.49
C VAL A 93 -1.80 -11.30 17.00
N LEU A 94 -2.18 -10.03 17.11
CA LEU A 94 -1.32 -8.90 16.82
C LEU A 94 -0.91 -8.24 18.12
N LYS A 95 0.38 -7.92 18.26
CA LYS A 95 0.90 -7.23 19.44
C LYS A 95 1.43 -5.86 19.02
N GLY A 96 1.02 -4.83 19.76
CA GLY A 96 1.47 -3.47 19.53
C GLY A 96 2.04 -2.86 20.78
N GLN A 97 3.00 -1.96 20.58
CA GLN A 97 3.65 -1.22 21.66
C GLN A 97 3.17 0.22 21.67
N LYS A 98 3.36 0.91 22.78
CA LYS A 98 3.07 2.34 22.85
C LYS A 98 3.76 3.07 21.70
N GLY A 99 3.00 3.89 20.98
CA GLY A 99 3.48 4.64 19.84
C GLY A 99 3.18 3.99 18.49
N ASP A 100 2.92 2.68 18.47
CA ASP A 100 2.52 2.00 17.25
C ASP A 100 1.11 2.41 16.85
N TRP A 101 0.72 2.10 15.60
CA TRP A 101 -0.58 2.46 15.08
C TRP A 101 -1.40 1.22 14.76
N VAL A 102 -2.65 1.23 15.18
CA VAL A 102 -3.64 0.24 14.74
C VAL A 102 -4.34 0.82 13.52
N VAL A 103 -4.23 0.13 12.40
CA VAL A 103 -4.78 0.56 11.12
C VAL A 103 -5.94 -0.36 10.75
N GLU A 104 -7.06 0.24 10.34
CA GLU A 104 -8.20 -0.51 9.84
C GLU A 104 -8.41 -0.16 8.37
N TYR A 105 -8.22 -1.15 7.50
CA TYR A 105 -8.36 -0.99 6.04
C TYR A 105 -9.82 -1.12 5.62
N ALA A 106 -10.56 -1.99 6.28
CA ALA A 106 -11.98 -2.22 6.09
C ALA A 106 -12.53 -2.76 7.41
N PRO A 107 -13.85 -2.76 7.62
CA PRO A 107 -14.39 -3.28 8.87
C PRO A 107 -13.87 -4.69 9.18
N GLY A 108 -13.19 -4.84 10.31
CA GLY A 108 -12.60 -6.10 10.75
C GLY A 108 -11.23 -6.43 10.15
N ASP A 109 -10.74 -5.66 9.19
CA ASP A 109 -9.44 -5.89 8.57
C ASP A 109 -8.41 -4.92 9.16
N GLN A 110 -7.73 -5.36 10.22
CA GLN A 110 -6.84 -4.54 11.02
C GLN A 110 -5.40 -5.05 10.97
N ALA A 111 -4.46 -4.13 11.17
CA ALA A 111 -3.04 -4.43 11.28
C ALA A 111 -2.41 -3.46 12.28
N ILE A 112 -1.25 -3.84 12.81
CA ILE A 112 -0.45 -2.95 13.65
C ILE A 112 0.80 -2.56 12.87
N VAL A 113 1.03 -1.25 12.77
CA VAL A 113 2.15 -0.68 12.02
C VAL A 113 3.03 0.09 13.00
N ARG A 114 4.33 -0.14 12.92
CA ARG A 114 5.28 0.59 13.76
C ARG A 114 5.22 2.08 13.48
N ALA A 115 5.46 2.88 14.53
CA ALA A 115 5.36 4.34 14.43
C ALA A 115 6.24 4.91 13.31
N ASP A 116 7.49 4.47 13.23
CA ASP A 116 8.43 4.96 12.22
C ASP A 116 8.00 4.62 10.80
N ILE A 117 7.49 3.41 10.61
CA ILE A 117 6.99 2.96 9.30
C ILE A 117 5.72 3.72 8.93
N PHE A 118 4.81 3.90 9.89
CA PHE A 118 3.55 4.60 9.66
C PHE A 118 3.81 6.05 9.22
N GLU A 119 4.70 6.74 9.90
CA GLU A 119 5.02 8.14 9.59
C GLU A 119 5.64 8.30 8.20
N GLN A 120 6.40 7.30 7.74
CA GLN A 120 6.99 7.32 6.41
C GLN A 120 5.99 6.97 5.31
N THR A 121 4.93 6.24 5.64
CA THR A 121 4.01 5.66 4.65
C THR A 121 2.71 6.43 4.50
N TYR A 122 2.19 6.97 5.59
CA TYR A 122 0.85 7.57 5.64
C TYR A 122 0.90 9.05 6.00
N GLU A 123 -0.13 9.77 5.55
CA GLU A 123 -0.33 11.17 5.89
C GLU A 123 -1.79 11.39 6.29
N PRO A 124 -2.07 12.35 7.20
CA PRO A 124 -3.45 12.60 7.61
C PRO A 124 -4.26 13.21 6.48
N ILE A 125 -5.54 12.89 6.48
CA ILE A 125 -6.53 13.50 5.57
C ILE A 125 -7.26 14.58 6.36
N ASP A 126 -7.21 15.79 5.85
CA ASP A 126 -7.91 16.92 6.45
C ASP A 126 -9.40 16.93 6.09
#